data_1687413e7fd02503914d31886d81eadc
#
_entry.id   1687413e7fd02503914d31886d81eadc
#
_cell.length_a   1.000
_cell.length_b   1.000
_cell.length_c   1.000
_cell.angle_alpha   90.00
_cell.angle_beta   90.00
_cell.angle_gamma   90.00
#
_symmetry.space_group_name_H-M   'P 1'
#
loop_
_entity.id
_entity.type
_entity.pdbx_description
1 polymer ?
#
loop_
_entity_poly.entity_id
_entity_poly.type
_entity_poly.pdbx_seq_one_letter_code
_entity_poly.pdbx_strand_id
1 'polypeptide(L)'
;MKKRGNHATNMNDYVVGIDIGDKERVATYMSPSGDILDHFNFSMNDSGYDEFKKKIPSEVKIAFEASGLAYVVTNKLKSLGYEYLTVAHPKELSWIVKSKKKNDHVDSVKLAKIHMVNMIPESHLLSEEERIFRDLLIQRQKIGSEISRMEVSIIGYLKREGLYNSLPESNENFSDKRRKAMESITFNNDKDVVLKTMLNKLKFLEDQIPPIEERIKSRARESEDVKLLMTIPGIDYYLASLLSSYIGDVHRFPNESKLASFFGIVPSNRDYSSLIRRGHMSKEGASTARWALSMAVDTVKIRNKPIMEYYNHQKERTGSGKLTHVLTMRKLIRMIYYMLSNRKPWKYENIALTERKVSDLEDD
;
A
#
# COMPACT_ATOMS: atom_id res chain seq x y z
N MET A 1 2.14 -54.52 -24.81
CA MET A 1 1.81 -54.12 -23.43
C MET A 1 2.97 -53.34 -22.86
N LYS A 2 2.88 -51.99 -22.84
CA LYS A 2 3.86 -51.12 -22.16
C LYS A 2 3.44 -50.99 -20.71
N LYS A 3 4.29 -51.41 -19.77
CA LYS A 3 4.13 -51.22 -18.33
C LYS A 3 4.04 -49.70 -18.06
N ARG A 4 2.89 -49.23 -17.58
CA ARG A 4 2.78 -47.90 -16.94
C ARG A 4 3.61 -47.99 -15.66
N GLY A 5 4.70 -47.24 -15.61
CA GLY A 5 5.47 -47.05 -14.38
C GLY A 5 4.57 -46.43 -13.31
N ASN A 6 4.49 -47.05 -12.15
CA ASN A 6 3.97 -46.48 -10.94
C ASN A 6 4.91 -45.31 -10.53
N HIS A 7 4.63 -44.12 -11.02
CA HIS A 7 5.15 -42.91 -10.32
C HIS A 7 4.39 -42.85 -9.00
N ALA A 8 5.08 -43.04 -7.90
CA ALA A 8 4.56 -42.72 -6.58
C ALA A 8 4.07 -41.25 -6.62
N THR A 9 2.76 -41.08 -6.58
CA THR A 9 2.13 -39.74 -6.60
C THR A 9 2.56 -39.04 -5.31
N ASN A 10 3.35 -37.96 -5.45
CA ASN A 10 3.77 -37.15 -4.31
C ASN A 10 2.55 -36.39 -3.81
N MET A 11 2.32 -36.34 -2.48
CA MET A 11 1.18 -35.59 -1.91
C MET A 11 1.23 -34.11 -2.28
N ASN A 12 2.42 -33.58 -2.57
CA ASN A 12 2.61 -32.19 -3.07
C ASN A 12 2.05 -31.99 -4.50
N ASP A 13 1.62 -32.99 -5.21
CA ASP A 13 0.97 -32.87 -6.52
C ASP A 13 -0.54 -32.65 -6.39
N TYR A 14 -1.10 -32.88 -5.20
CA TYR A 14 -2.50 -32.58 -4.89
C TYR A 14 -2.66 -31.10 -4.52
N VAL A 15 -3.80 -30.53 -4.87
CA VAL A 15 -4.07 -29.12 -4.67
C VAL A 15 -5.42 -28.87 -4.00
N VAL A 16 -5.49 -27.77 -3.24
CA VAL A 16 -6.74 -27.26 -2.70
C VAL A 16 -6.90 -25.82 -3.16
N GLY A 17 -8.06 -25.49 -3.72
CA GLY A 17 -8.51 -24.13 -3.93
C GLY A 17 -9.52 -23.73 -2.85
N ILE A 18 -9.29 -22.61 -2.19
CA ILE A 18 -10.22 -22.08 -1.17
C ILE A 18 -10.78 -20.75 -1.65
N ASP A 19 -12.09 -20.65 -1.75
CA ASP A 19 -12.78 -19.37 -1.85
C ASP A 19 -13.12 -18.85 -0.44
N ILE A 20 -12.68 -17.61 -0.16
CA ILE A 20 -12.80 -17.01 1.17
C ILE A 20 -14.02 -16.08 1.20
N GLY A 21 -15.19 -16.59 1.59
CA GLY A 21 -16.35 -15.79 1.92
C GLY A 21 -16.28 -15.19 3.34
N ASP A 22 -17.17 -14.26 3.64
CA ASP A 22 -17.19 -13.57 4.95
C ASP A 22 -17.59 -14.53 6.10
N LYS A 23 -18.50 -15.45 5.88
CA LYS A 23 -19.01 -16.38 6.90
C LYS A 23 -18.50 -17.80 6.72
N GLU A 24 -18.46 -18.28 5.51
CA GLU A 24 -18.06 -19.63 5.15
C GLU A 24 -16.99 -19.61 4.09
N ARG A 25 -16.22 -20.68 4.02
CA ARG A 25 -15.23 -20.95 2.99
C ARG A 25 -15.59 -22.20 2.26
N VAL A 26 -15.35 -22.17 0.98
CA VAL A 26 -15.53 -23.34 0.11
C VAL A 26 -14.17 -23.87 -0.29
N ALA A 27 -13.89 -25.11 0.06
CA ALA A 27 -12.67 -25.80 -0.32
C ALA A 27 -12.94 -26.85 -1.38
N THR A 28 -12.10 -26.88 -2.42
CA THR A 28 -12.08 -27.93 -3.43
C THR A 28 -10.74 -28.65 -3.37
N TYR A 29 -10.75 -29.93 -3.02
CA TYR A 29 -9.59 -30.80 -3.01
C TYR A 29 -9.54 -31.60 -4.32
N MET A 30 -8.39 -31.55 -5.00
CA MET A 30 -8.24 -32.04 -6.36
C MET A 30 -6.99 -32.91 -6.49
N SER A 31 -7.13 -34.04 -7.23
CA SER A 31 -6.02 -34.91 -7.56
C SER A 31 -5.11 -34.35 -8.66
N PRO A 32 -3.89 -34.84 -8.84
CA PRO A 32 -3.03 -34.48 -9.96
C PRO A 32 -3.61 -34.76 -11.35
N SER A 33 -4.60 -35.69 -11.46
CA SER A 33 -5.34 -35.94 -12.70
C SER A 33 -6.44 -34.92 -12.98
N GLY A 34 -6.75 -34.02 -12.03
CA GLY A 34 -7.80 -33.01 -12.15
C GLY A 34 -9.17 -33.49 -11.66
N ASP A 35 -9.25 -34.66 -11.00
CA ASP A 35 -10.48 -35.15 -10.41
C ASP A 35 -10.75 -34.45 -9.07
N ILE A 36 -11.98 -34.03 -8.83
CA ILE A 36 -12.40 -33.48 -7.54
C ILE A 36 -12.58 -34.63 -6.56
N LEU A 37 -11.74 -34.65 -5.52
CA LEU A 37 -11.77 -35.71 -4.49
C LEU A 37 -12.75 -35.34 -3.36
N ASP A 38 -12.80 -34.07 -2.98
CA ASP A 38 -13.77 -33.55 -2.03
C ASP A 38 -14.09 -32.06 -2.33
N HIS A 39 -15.28 -31.64 -1.97
CA HIS A 39 -15.75 -30.29 -2.13
C HIS A 39 -16.68 -29.96 -0.97
N PHE A 40 -16.25 -29.08 -0.06
CA PHE A 40 -16.95 -28.86 1.19
C PHE A 40 -16.84 -27.41 1.68
N ASN A 41 -17.80 -27.03 2.50
CA ASN A 41 -17.78 -25.76 3.23
C ASN A 41 -17.18 -25.97 4.62
N PHE A 42 -16.47 -24.97 5.12
CA PHE A 42 -16.00 -24.95 6.50
C PHE A 42 -16.06 -23.55 7.08
N SER A 43 -16.28 -23.45 8.41
CA SER A 43 -16.38 -22.17 9.11
C SER A 43 -15.02 -21.65 9.59
N MET A 44 -14.94 -20.35 9.91
CA MET A 44 -13.69 -19.71 10.38
C MET A 44 -13.35 -19.95 11.84
N ASN A 45 -14.08 -20.79 12.53
CA ASN A 45 -13.81 -21.15 13.92
C ASN A 45 -12.90 -22.37 14.01
N ASP A 46 -12.44 -22.69 15.21
CA ASP A 46 -11.54 -23.82 15.43
C ASP A 46 -12.16 -25.15 14.98
N SER A 47 -13.45 -25.36 15.21
CA SER A 47 -14.17 -26.58 14.77
C SER A 47 -14.14 -26.74 13.23
N GLY A 48 -14.32 -25.65 12.47
CA GLY A 48 -14.27 -25.72 11.01
C GLY A 48 -12.87 -26.00 10.47
N TYR A 49 -11.84 -25.44 11.09
CA TYR A 49 -10.44 -25.75 10.75
C TYR A 49 -10.03 -27.18 11.18
N ASP A 50 -10.58 -27.71 12.29
CA ASP A 50 -10.38 -29.12 12.68
C ASP A 50 -11.02 -30.07 11.67
N GLU A 51 -12.20 -29.71 11.15
CA GLU A 51 -12.84 -30.46 10.07
C GLU A 51 -12.01 -30.40 8.78
N PHE A 52 -11.49 -29.23 8.41
CA PHE A 52 -10.60 -29.07 7.27
C PHE A 52 -9.35 -29.96 7.41
N LYS A 53 -8.72 -29.96 8.59
CA LYS A 53 -7.53 -30.78 8.86
C LYS A 53 -7.79 -32.30 8.77
N LYS A 54 -8.99 -32.75 9.11
CA LYS A 54 -9.37 -34.16 8.96
C LYS A 54 -9.50 -34.62 7.51
N LYS A 55 -9.83 -33.65 6.61
CA LYS A 55 -10.08 -33.97 5.19
C LYS A 55 -8.86 -33.69 4.31
N ILE A 56 -8.01 -32.75 4.66
CA ILE A 56 -6.90 -32.29 3.83
C ILE A 56 -5.57 -32.62 4.51
N PRO A 57 -4.69 -33.43 3.89
CA PRO A 57 -3.33 -33.68 4.37
C PRO A 57 -2.48 -32.42 4.42
N SER A 58 -1.51 -32.33 5.34
CA SER A 58 -0.68 -31.13 5.56
C SER A 58 0.28 -30.82 4.40
N GLU A 59 0.63 -31.81 3.59
CA GLU A 59 1.59 -31.72 2.50
C GLU A 59 0.96 -31.18 1.19
N VAL A 60 -0.35 -30.96 1.19
CA VAL A 60 -1.09 -30.50 -0.01
C VAL A 60 -0.85 -29.03 -0.25
N LYS A 61 -0.71 -28.63 -1.51
CA LYS A 61 -0.63 -27.21 -1.91
C LYS A 61 -2.00 -26.53 -1.81
N ILE A 62 -2.08 -25.42 -1.12
CA ILE A 62 -3.34 -24.69 -0.91
C ILE A 62 -3.24 -23.30 -1.55
N ALA A 63 -4.26 -22.94 -2.34
CA ALA A 63 -4.37 -21.62 -2.92
C ALA A 63 -5.69 -20.92 -2.52
N PHE A 64 -5.63 -19.61 -2.31
CA PHE A 64 -6.79 -18.75 -2.07
C PHE A 64 -6.53 -17.32 -2.54
N GLU A 65 -7.59 -16.56 -2.75
CA GLU A 65 -7.48 -15.19 -3.24
C GLU A 65 -7.10 -14.22 -2.13
N ALA A 66 -6.26 -13.21 -2.45
CA ALA A 66 -5.92 -12.14 -1.52
C ALA A 66 -7.17 -11.30 -1.20
N SER A 67 -7.53 -11.28 0.07
CA SER A 67 -8.67 -10.55 0.64
C SER A 67 -8.29 -9.96 1.99
N GLY A 68 -9.18 -9.22 2.62
CA GLY A 68 -8.98 -8.73 4.00
C GLY A 68 -8.75 -9.85 5.02
N LEU A 69 -9.20 -11.06 4.73
CA LEU A 69 -9.07 -12.24 5.60
C LEU A 69 -7.87 -13.12 5.24
N ALA A 70 -7.14 -12.83 4.17
CA ALA A 70 -6.03 -13.69 3.69
C ALA A 70 -4.96 -13.93 4.76
N TYR A 71 -4.60 -12.90 5.54
CA TYR A 71 -3.63 -13.04 6.62
C TYR A 71 -4.12 -13.96 7.75
N VAL A 72 -5.39 -13.83 8.13
CA VAL A 72 -6.00 -14.67 9.19
C VAL A 72 -5.99 -16.13 8.73
N VAL A 73 -6.41 -16.38 7.50
CA VAL A 73 -6.43 -17.73 6.90
C VAL A 73 -5.01 -18.29 6.79
N THR A 74 -4.05 -17.49 6.30
CA THR A 74 -2.64 -17.90 6.18
C THR A 74 -2.06 -18.31 7.54
N ASN A 75 -2.22 -17.46 8.55
CA ASN A 75 -1.67 -17.71 9.89
C ASN A 75 -2.31 -18.95 10.52
N LYS A 76 -3.62 -19.10 10.38
CA LYS A 76 -4.31 -20.28 10.91
C LYS A 76 -3.89 -21.56 10.21
N LEU A 77 -3.81 -21.58 8.88
CA LEU A 77 -3.35 -22.75 8.13
C LEU A 77 -1.90 -23.11 8.49
N LYS A 78 -1.00 -22.12 8.60
CA LYS A 78 0.38 -22.35 9.07
C LYS A 78 0.42 -22.96 10.46
N SER A 79 -0.39 -22.45 11.41
CA SER A 79 -0.46 -23.02 12.76
C SER A 79 -0.97 -24.47 12.80
N LEU A 80 -1.67 -24.91 11.77
CA LEU A 80 -2.14 -26.29 11.57
C LEU A 80 -1.13 -27.19 10.85
N GLY A 81 0.02 -26.62 10.42
CA GLY A 81 1.10 -27.36 9.77
C GLY A 81 1.08 -27.34 8.24
N TYR A 82 0.27 -26.48 7.60
CA TYR A 82 0.28 -26.31 6.15
C TYR A 82 1.36 -25.31 5.74
N GLU A 83 2.35 -25.76 4.98
CA GLU A 83 3.50 -24.93 4.56
C GLU A 83 3.34 -24.39 3.12
N TYR A 84 2.66 -25.14 2.24
CA TYR A 84 2.55 -24.83 0.82
C TYR A 84 1.32 -23.96 0.53
N LEU A 85 1.37 -22.69 0.94
CA LEU A 85 0.27 -21.73 0.79
C LEU A 85 0.58 -20.72 -0.30
N THR A 86 -0.31 -20.61 -1.29
CA THR A 86 -0.23 -19.63 -2.39
C THR A 86 -1.40 -18.65 -2.29
N VAL A 87 -1.11 -17.37 -2.21
CA VAL A 87 -2.14 -16.32 -2.22
C VAL A 87 -2.22 -15.71 -3.61
N ALA A 88 -3.38 -15.84 -4.24
CA ALA A 88 -3.60 -15.38 -5.60
C ALA A 88 -3.87 -13.87 -5.66
N HIS A 89 -3.30 -13.19 -6.67
CA HIS A 89 -3.58 -11.79 -6.93
C HIS A 89 -4.95 -11.62 -7.60
N PRO A 90 -5.94 -10.96 -6.96
CA PRO A 90 -7.35 -10.98 -7.39
C PRO A 90 -7.54 -10.51 -8.83
N LYS A 91 -6.90 -9.42 -9.19
CA LYS A 91 -7.07 -8.82 -10.50
C LYS A 91 -6.44 -9.64 -11.62
N GLU A 92 -5.23 -10.12 -11.43
CA GLU A 92 -4.54 -10.94 -12.43
C GLU A 92 -5.24 -12.30 -12.56
N LEU A 93 -5.70 -12.85 -11.44
CA LEU A 93 -6.53 -14.05 -11.44
C LEU A 93 -7.81 -13.85 -12.25
N SER A 94 -8.48 -12.72 -12.11
CA SER A 94 -9.71 -12.40 -12.85
C SER A 94 -9.53 -12.37 -14.37
N TRP A 95 -8.33 -12.13 -14.86
CA TRP A 95 -8.03 -12.16 -16.31
C TRP A 95 -7.90 -13.60 -16.84
N ILE A 96 -7.44 -14.51 -15.99
CA ILE A 96 -7.31 -15.95 -16.32
C ILE A 96 -8.67 -16.62 -16.20
N VAL A 97 -9.51 -16.18 -15.24
CA VAL A 97 -10.76 -16.85 -14.85
C VAL A 97 -12.00 -16.01 -15.20
N LYS A 98 -12.11 -15.53 -16.42
CA LYS A 98 -13.34 -14.85 -16.85
C LYS A 98 -14.52 -15.81 -16.84
N SER A 99 -15.44 -15.64 -15.88
CA SER A 99 -16.72 -16.35 -15.81
C SER A 99 -17.89 -15.38 -15.69
N LYS A 100 -18.97 -15.66 -16.44
CA LYS A 100 -20.20 -14.89 -16.36
C LYS A 100 -21.07 -15.23 -15.14
N LYS A 101 -20.77 -16.34 -14.45
CA LYS A 101 -21.51 -16.77 -13.24
C LYS A 101 -20.55 -16.75 -12.06
N LYS A 102 -20.78 -15.86 -11.12
CA LYS A 102 -20.10 -15.81 -9.83
C LYS A 102 -20.82 -16.79 -8.89
N ASN A 103 -20.07 -17.81 -8.42
CA ASN A 103 -20.54 -18.77 -7.42
C ASN A 103 -19.31 -19.32 -6.71
N ASP A 104 -19.28 -19.24 -5.40
CA ASP A 104 -18.16 -19.60 -4.52
C ASP A 104 -17.67 -21.04 -4.78
N HIS A 105 -18.61 -21.97 -5.08
CA HIS A 105 -18.28 -23.33 -5.51
C HIS A 105 -17.47 -23.39 -6.81
N VAL A 106 -17.81 -22.56 -7.78
CA VAL A 106 -17.12 -22.50 -9.08
C VAL A 106 -15.75 -21.85 -8.92
N ASP A 107 -15.63 -20.88 -8.02
CA ASP A 107 -14.39 -20.09 -7.86
C ASP A 107 -13.32 -20.90 -7.11
N SER A 108 -13.67 -21.72 -6.10
CA SER A 108 -12.75 -22.67 -5.46
C SER A 108 -12.23 -23.76 -6.41
N VAL A 109 -13.12 -24.31 -7.29
CA VAL A 109 -12.71 -25.28 -8.33
C VAL A 109 -11.74 -24.67 -9.34
N LYS A 110 -11.98 -23.42 -9.76
CA LYS A 110 -11.09 -22.73 -10.70
C LYS A 110 -9.73 -22.45 -10.08
N LEU A 111 -9.69 -22.02 -8.81
CA LEU A 111 -8.44 -21.85 -8.07
C LEU A 111 -7.63 -23.13 -8.01
N ALA A 112 -8.27 -24.26 -7.65
CA ALA A 112 -7.61 -25.56 -7.64
C ALA A 112 -7.04 -25.91 -9.02
N LYS A 113 -7.81 -25.74 -10.10
CA LYS A 113 -7.36 -26.05 -11.48
C LYS A 113 -6.15 -25.22 -11.90
N ILE A 114 -6.16 -23.90 -11.62
CA ILE A 114 -5.03 -23.01 -11.97
C ILE A 114 -3.82 -23.32 -11.11
N HIS A 115 -4.03 -23.70 -9.84
CA HIS A 115 -2.96 -24.08 -8.94
C HIS A 115 -2.28 -25.39 -9.39
N MET A 116 -3.05 -26.34 -9.84
CA MET A 116 -2.55 -27.62 -10.36
C MET A 116 -1.57 -27.43 -11.54
N VAL A 117 -1.80 -26.43 -12.39
CA VAL A 117 -0.91 -26.12 -13.53
C VAL A 117 0.14 -25.04 -13.19
N ASN A 118 0.32 -24.68 -11.93
CA ASN A 118 1.25 -23.67 -11.43
C ASN A 118 1.12 -22.30 -12.15
N MET A 119 -0.10 -21.89 -12.48
CA MET A 119 -0.38 -20.62 -13.18
C MET A 119 -1.04 -19.57 -12.28
N ILE A 120 -1.03 -19.74 -10.96
CA ILE A 120 -1.57 -18.72 -10.06
C ILE A 120 -0.67 -17.49 -10.08
N PRO A 121 -1.21 -16.31 -10.42
CA PRO A 121 -0.48 -15.07 -10.22
C PRO A 121 -0.40 -14.79 -8.71
N GLU A 122 0.79 -14.91 -8.16
CA GLU A 122 0.98 -14.79 -6.71
C GLU A 122 0.92 -13.35 -6.22
N SER A 123 0.25 -13.15 -5.11
CA SER A 123 0.25 -11.91 -4.34
C SER A 123 1.31 -11.97 -3.25
N HIS A 124 2.18 -10.97 -3.19
CA HIS A 124 3.14 -10.87 -2.11
C HIS A 124 2.44 -10.56 -0.78
N LEU A 125 2.54 -11.47 0.17
CA LEU A 125 2.09 -11.25 1.54
C LEU A 125 3.24 -10.65 2.36
N LEU A 126 2.91 -9.62 3.10
CA LEU A 126 3.82 -9.05 4.08
C LEU A 126 3.98 -9.98 5.28
N SER A 127 5.14 -9.94 5.91
CA SER A 127 5.27 -10.43 7.29
C SER A 127 4.34 -9.65 8.23
N GLU A 128 4.09 -10.19 9.41
CA GLU A 128 3.28 -9.50 10.41
C GLU A 128 3.89 -8.16 10.82
N GLU A 129 5.20 -8.12 10.98
CA GLU A 129 5.93 -6.91 11.34
C GLU A 129 5.86 -5.83 10.25
N GLU A 130 6.04 -6.21 8.98
CA GLU A 130 5.90 -5.28 7.85
C GLU A 130 4.47 -4.74 7.73
N ARG A 131 3.48 -5.59 7.98
CA ARG A 131 2.07 -5.20 7.97
C ARG A 131 1.76 -4.20 9.09
N ILE A 132 2.17 -4.50 10.32
CA ILE A 132 1.99 -3.60 11.49
C ILE A 132 2.67 -2.26 11.23
N PHE A 133 3.89 -2.27 10.70
CA PHE A 133 4.60 -1.03 10.36
C PHE A 133 3.88 -0.22 9.29
N ARG A 134 3.39 -0.89 8.24
CA ARG A 134 2.59 -0.22 7.20
C ARG A 134 1.30 0.35 7.75
N ASP A 135 0.64 -0.34 8.69
CA ASP A 135 -0.58 0.15 9.34
C ASP A 135 -0.31 1.42 10.17
N LEU A 136 0.82 1.50 10.88
CA LEU A 136 1.25 2.73 11.58
C LEU A 136 1.44 3.89 10.59
N LEU A 137 2.13 3.67 9.48
CA LEU A 137 2.36 4.68 8.45
C LEU A 137 1.06 5.17 7.81
N ILE A 138 0.13 4.25 7.52
CA ILE A 138 -1.19 4.57 6.98
C ILE A 138 -2.02 5.35 8.00
N GLN A 139 -1.98 4.96 9.27
CA GLN A 139 -2.72 5.64 10.33
C GLN A 139 -2.22 7.07 10.52
N ARG A 140 -0.89 7.28 10.53
CA ARG A 140 -0.30 8.63 10.56
C ARG A 140 -0.76 9.47 9.37
N GLN A 141 -0.80 8.90 8.15
CA GLN A 141 -1.29 9.60 6.95
C GLN A 141 -2.77 10.00 7.07
N LYS A 142 -3.61 9.12 7.61
CA LYS A 142 -5.04 9.39 7.81
C LYS A 142 -5.25 10.54 8.80
N ILE A 143 -4.58 10.49 9.95
CA ILE A 143 -4.65 11.56 10.97
C ILE A 143 -4.18 12.89 10.38
N GLY A 144 -3.03 12.93 9.68
CA GLY A 144 -2.55 14.14 9.01
C GLY A 144 -3.55 14.71 8.00
N SER A 145 -4.25 13.85 7.27
CA SER A 145 -5.32 14.29 6.35
C SER A 145 -6.55 14.81 7.08
N GLU A 146 -6.86 14.29 8.27
CA GLU A 146 -7.97 14.78 9.11
C GLU A 146 -7.62 16.13 9.74
N ILE A 147 -6.38 16.30 10.21
CA ILE A 147 -5.85 17.58 10.69
C ILE A 147 -6.02 18.63 9.60
N SER A 148 -5.49 18.40 8.40
CA SER A 148 -5.59 19.37 7.29
C SER A 148 -7.03 19.72 6.93
N ARG A 149 -7.94 18.75 6.95
CA ARG A 149 -9.37 19.01 6.73
C ARG A 149 -9.99 19.85 7.84
N MET A 150 -9.60 19.62 9.09
CA MET A 150 -10.08 20.39 10.23
C MET A 150 -9.57 21.81 10.16
N GLU A 151 -8.30 22.02 9.84
CA GLU A 151 -7.69 23.34 9.65
C GLU A 151 -8.43 24.15 8.57
N VAL A 152 -8.69 23.53 7.40
CA VAL A 152 -9.47 24.18 6.34
C VAL A 152 -10.88 24.55 6.82
N SER A 153 -11.53 23.67 7.60
CA SER A 153 -12.86 23.92 8.15
C SER A 153 -12.88 25.08 9.14
N ILE A 154 -11.88 25.16 10.03
CA ILE A 154 -11.73 26.27 11.00
C ILE A 154 -11.50 27.59 10.27
N ILE A 155 -10.59 27.61 9.28
CA ILE A 155 -10.35 28.81 8.47
C ILE A 155 -11.62 29.26 7.74
N GLY A 156 -12.36 28.31 7.16
CA GLY A 156 -13.64 28.57 6.49
C GLY A 156 -14.67 29.17 7.46
N TYR A 157 -14.76 28.64 8.68
CA TYR A 157 -15.63 29.16 9.73
C TYR A 157 -15.26 30.60 10.12
N LEU A 158 -13.98 30.85 10.42
CA LEU A 158 -13.49 32.18 10.81
C LEU A 158 -13.69 33.24 9.70
N LYS A 159 -13.52 32.84 8.44
CA LYS A 159 -13.80 33.72 7.28
C LYS A 159 -15.29 34.09 7.21
N ARG A 160 -16.18 33.12 7.38
CA ARG A 160 -17.63 33.34 7.38
C ARG A 160 -18.10 34.26 8.50
N GLU A 161 -17.46 34.14 9.67
CA GLU A 161 -17.75 35.02 10.83
C GLU A 161 -17.00 36.37 10.77
N GLY A 162 -16.22 36.65 9.73
CA GLY A 162 -15.47 37.91 9.57
C GLY A 162 -14.24 38.08 10.47
N LEU A 163 -13.83 36.99 11.17
CA LEU A 163 -12.78 37.04 12.18
C LEU A 163 -11.38 36.64 11.63
N TYR A 164 -11.30 36.10 10.44
CA TYR A 164 -10.02 35.64 9.89
C TYR A 164 -9.00 36.76 9.73
N ASN A 165 -9.43 37.96 9.31
CA ASN A 165 -8.56 39.11 9.09
C ASN A 165 -8.16 39.84 10.39
N SER A 166 -8.82 39.53 11.50
CA SER A 166 -8.46 40.06 12.83
C SER A 166 -7.41 39.18 13.54
N LEU A 167 -7.09 38.00 12.98
CA LEU A 167 -6.02 37.17 13.51
C LEU A 167 -4.65 37.84 13.31
N PRO A 168 -3.69 37.60 14.21
CA PRO A 168 -2.33 38.09 14.07
C PRO A 168 -1.71 37.71 12.72
N GLU A 169 -0.91 38.59 12.14
CA GLU A 169 -0.14 38.30 10.93
C GLU A 169 0.83 37.13 11.18
N SER A 170 0.82 36.16 10.29
CA SER A 170 1.71 34.98 10.30
C SER A 170 1.74 34.33 8.91
N ASN A 171 2.88 33.76 8.54
CA ASN A 171 3.04 32.96 7.34
C ASN A 171 2.32 31.61 7.43
N GLU A 172 2.02 31.16 8.65
CA GLU A 172 1.33 29.91 8.92
C GLU A 172 -0.05 30.19 9.55
N ASN A 173 -1.07 29.51 9.03
CA ASN A 173 -2.45 29.69 9.50
C ASN A 173 -2.66 29.22 10.94
N PHE A 174 -1.88 28.25 11.41
CA PHE A 174 -1.97 27.65 12.74
C PHE A 174 -0.68 27.79 13.56
N SER A 175 0.04 28.92 13.37
CA SER A 175 1.15 29.27 14.28
C SER A 175 0.65 29.46 15.72
N ASP A 176 1.50 29.28 16.72
CA ASP A 176 1.16 29.41 18.15
C ASP A 176 0.44 30.71 18.47
N LYS A 177 0.90 31.83 17.85
CA LYS A 177 0.30 33.15 18.03
C LYS A 177 -1.16 33.14 17.51
N ARG A 178 -1.43 32.57 16.36
CA ARG A 178 -2.79 32.48 15.80
C ARG A 178 -3.67 31.49 16.56
N ARG A 179 -3.12 30.37 17.01
CA ARG A 179 -3.84 29.40 17.85
C ARG A 179 -4.35 30.05 19.14
N LYS A 180 -3.46 30.71 19.87
CA LYS A 180 -3.84 31.48 21.08
C LYS A 180 -4.92 32.51 20.80
N ALA A 181 -4.81 33.24 19.69
CA ALA A 181 -5.83 34.20 19.28
C ALA A 181 -7.18 33.53 18.97
N MET A 182 -7.19 32.39 18.24
CA MET A 182 -8.42 31.61 17.95
C MET A 182 -9.06 31.07 19.22
N GLU A 183 -8.28 30.59 20.20
CA GLU A 183 -8.75 30.11 21.49
C GLU A 183 -9.36 31.22 22.36
N SER A 184 -8.87 32.45 22.21
CA SER A 184 -9.39 33.59 22.94
C SER A 184 -10.67 34.22 22.35
N ILE A 185 -11.08 33.79 21.14
CA ILE A 185 -12.34 34.22 20.53
C ILE A 185 -13.52 33.67 21.36
N THR A 186 -14.40 34.58 21.78
CA THR A 186 -15.64 34.27 22.48
C THR A 186 -16.83 34.86 21.76
N PHE A 187 -17.87 34.06 21.66
CA PHE A 187 -19.17 34.48 21.13
C PHE A 187 -20.20 34.36 22.26
N ASN A 188 -21.18 35.28 22.28
CA ASN A 188 -22.25 35.25 23.28
C ASN A 188 -23.44 34.34 22.85
N ASN A 189 -23.16 33.31 22.08
CA ASN A 189 -24.18 32.40 21.54
C ASN A 189 -23.54 31.03 21.14
N ASP A 190 -24.32 30.14 20.52
CA ASP A 190 -23.91 28.78 20.12
C ASP A 190 -22.69 28.73 19.19
N LYS A 191 -22.30 29.81 18.54
CA LYS A 191 -21.06 29.90 17.74
C LYS A 191 -19.81 29.61 18.56
N ASP A 192 -19.83 29.94 19.87
CA ASP A 192 -18.74 29.65 20.79
C ASP A 192 -18.56 28.11 20.93
N VAL A 193 -19.65 27.39 21.07
CA VAL A 193 -19.61 25.92 21.14
C VAL A 193 -19.05 25.32 19.85
N VAL A 194 -19.46 25.85 18.69
CA VAL A 194 -18.98 25.37 17.39
C VAL A 194 -17.47 25.55 17.26
N LEU A 195 -16.96 26.77 17.48
CA LEU A 195 -15.53 27.05 17.34
C LEU A 195 -14.68 26.24 18.33
N LYS A 196 -15.08 26.20 19.60
CA LYS A 196 -14.38 25.43 20.65
C LYS A 196 -14.37 23.92 20.34
N THR A 197 -15.48 23.37 19.84
CA THR A 197 -15.53 21.96 19.43
C THR A 197 -14.56 21.67 18.28
N MET A 198 -14.48 22.56 17.30
CA MET A 198 -13.55 22.42 16.17
C MET A 198 -12.07 22.48 16.62
N LEU A 199 -11.73 23.45 17.48
CA LEU A 199 -10.37 23.60 18.02
C LEU A 199 -9.97 22.42 18.91
N ASN A 200 -10.88 21.93 19.78
CA ASN A 200 -10.65 20.76 20.62
C ASN A 200 -10.45 19.50 19.76
N LYS A 201 -11.21 19.34 18.69
CA LYS A 201 -11.03 18.21 17.76
C LYS A 201 -9.68 18.29 17.04
N LEU A 202 -9.27 19.47 16.60
CA LEU A 202 -7.96 19.68 15.98
C LEU A 202 -6.85 19.26 16.95
N LYS A 203 -6.87 19.79 18.19
CA LYS A 203 -5.91 19.45 19.22
C LYS A 203 -5.87 17.93 19.51
N PHE A 204 -7.03 17.30 19.67
CA PHE A 204 -7.11 15.85 19.88
C PHE A 204 -6.42 15.08 18.76
N LEU A 205 -6.62 15.46 17.49
CA LEU A 205 -5.97 14.80 16.34
C LEU A 205 -4.45 15.02 16.36
N GLU A 206 -3.99 16.22 16.70
CA GLU A 206 -2.57 16.54 16.78
C GLU A 206 -1.88 15.73 17.89
N ASP A 207 -2.51 15.58 19.04
CA ASP A 207 -2.00 14.80 20.19
C ASP A 207 -1.85 13.29 19.87
N GLN A 208 -2.50 12.79 18.80
CA GLN A 208 -2.35 11.39 18.34
C GLN A 208 -1.08 11.18 17.49
N ILE A 209 -0.47 12.23 16.96
CA ILE A 209 0.68 12.12 16.05
C ILE A 209 1.96 11.68 16.78
N PRO A 210 2.40 12.28 17.90
CA PRO A 210 3.69 11.99 18.52
C PRO A 210 3.92 10.51 18.83
N PRO A 211 2.99 9.77 19.47
CA PRO A 211 3.23 8.38 19.81
C PRO A 211 3.36 7.46 18.58
N ILE A 212 2.74 7.84 17.45
CA ILE A 212 2.88 7.10 16.19
C ILE A 212 4.22 7.43 15.55
N GLU A 213 4.61 8.70 15.53
CA GLU A 213 5.89 9.15 14.95
C GLU A 213 7.09 8.57 15.67
N GLU A 214 7.05 8.46 16.99
CA GLU A 214 8.10 7.81 17.79
C GLU A 214 8.33 6.36 17.31
N ARG A 215 7.25 5.60 17.12
CA ARG A 215 7.33 4.22 16.61
C ARG A 215 7.84 4.14 15.18
N ILE A 216 7.45 5.08 14.34
CA ILE A 216 7.92 5.16 12.96
C ILE A 216 9.41 5.50 12.94
N LYS A 217 9.86 6.49 13.72
CA LYS A 217 11.28 6.88 13.83
C LYS A 217 12.13 5.70 14.31
N SER A 218 11.71 5.00 15.39
CA SER A 218 12.44 3.84 15.89
C SER A 218 12.72 2.80 14.80
N ARG A 219 11.71 2.45 13.99
CA ARG A 219 11.89 1.50 12.88
C ARG A 219 12.67 2.09 11.70
N ALA A 220 12.53 3.38 11.46
CA ALA A 220 13.28 4.08 10.41
C ALA A 220 14.78 4.09 10.67
N ARG A 221 15.20 4.21 11.95
CA ARG A 221 16.61 4.12 12.38
C ARG A 221 17.27 2.79 12.00
N GLU A 222 16.52 1.70 12.03
CA GLU A 222 17.01 0.35 11.73
C GLU A 222 17.02 0.03 10.24
N SER A 223 16.34 0.83 9.41
CA SER A 223 16.13 0.53 7.99
C SER A 223 17.15 1.21 7.08
N GLU A 224 18.05 0.41 6.52
CA GLU A 224 19.00 0.90 5.52
C GLU A 224 18.33 1.44 4.24
N ASP A 225 17.18 0.88 3.86
CA ASP A 225 16.40 1.38 2.72
C ASP A 225 15.84 2.78 3.00
N VAL A 226 15.36 3.01 4.22
CA VAL A 226 14.86 4.33 4.65
C VAL A 226 15.99 5.34 4.63
N LYS A 227 17.15 5.04 5.24
CA LYS A 227 18.34 5.91 5.24
C LYS A 227 18.77 6.22 3.81
N LEU A 228 18.80 5.22 2.94
CA LEU A 228 19.16 5.39 1.55
C LEU A 228 18.19 6.32 0.80
N LEU A 229 16.90 6.18 1.00
CA LEU A 229 15.89 7.06 0.40
C LEU A 229 15.93 8.49 0.97
N MET A 230 16.34 8.67 2.23
CA MET A 230 16.54 9.98 2.84
C MET A 230 17.69 10.77 2.21
N THR A 231 18.60 10.15 1.48
CA THR A 231 19.62 10.86 0.70
C THR A 231 19.02 11.72 -0.43
N ILE A 232 17.78 11.45 -0.83
CA ILE A 232 17.06 12.28 -1.80
C ILE A 232 16.65 13.60 -1.11
N PRO A 233 17.12 14.78 -1.59
CA PRO A 233 16.69 16.06 -1.04
C PRO A 233 15.18 16.25 -1.16
N GLY A 234 14.50 16.43 -0.04
CA GLY A 234 13.03 16.56 0.03
C GLY A 234 12.28 15.30 0.45
N ILE A 235 12.96 14.18 0.65
CA ILE A 235 12.39 12.98 1.26
C ILE A 235 12.90 12.91 2.71
N ASP A 236 11.98 12.90 3.66
CA ASP A 236 12.20 12.70 5.09
C ASP A 236 12.03 11.22 5.48
N TYR A 237 12.25 10.91 6.76
CA TYR A 237 12.10 9.55 7.29
C TYR A 237 10.69 8.98 7.08
N TYR A 238 9.64 9.82 7.18
CA TYR A 238 8.26 9.36 7.02
C TYR A 238 7.94 8.97 5.58
N LEU A 239 8.24 9.85 4.61
CA LEU A 239 8.05 9.53 3.19
C LEU A 239 8.95 8.37 2.74
N ALA A 240 10.20 8.33 3.23
CA ALA A 240 11.11 7.21 2.96
C ALA A 240 10.56 5.89 3.48
N SER A 241 10.09 5.86 4.75
CA SER A 241 9.48 4.68 5.37
C SER A 241 8.23 4.23 4.61
N LEU A 242 7.38 5.18 4.21
CA LEU A 242 6.16 4.87 3.48
C LEU A 242 6.48 4.26 2.11
N LEU A 243 7.38 4.85 1.34
CA LEU A 243 7.83 4.31 0.05
C LEU A 243 8.48 2.94 0.21
N SER A 244 9.43 2.80 1.15
CA SER A 244 10.11 1.54 1.44
C SER A 244 9.13 0.45 1.86
N SER A 245 8.15 0.74 2.72
CA SER A 245 7.16 -0.23 3.17
C SER A 245 6.31 -0.83 2.04
N TYR A 246 6.04 -0.05 0.99
CA TYR A 246 5.31 -0.54 -0.19
C TYR A 246 6.21 -1.26 -1.19
N ILE A 247 7.46 -0.83 -1.34
CA ILE A 247 8.43 -1.48 -2.22
C ILE A 247 8.83 -2.84 -1.64
N GLY A 248 9.12 -2.91 -0.33
CA GLY A 248 9.70 -4.10 0.30
C GLY A 248 11.01 -4.47 -0.38
N ASP A 249 11.24 -5.76 -0.60
CA ASP A 249 12.39 -6.18 -1.41
C ASP A 249 12.22 -5.69 -2.86
N VAL A 250 13.11 -4.79 -3.29
CA VAL A 250 13.10 -4.22 -4.63
C VAL A 250 13.33 -5.28 -5.72
N HIS A 251 14.04 -6.37 -5.40
CA HIS A 251 14.37 -7.44 -6.34
C HIS A 251 13.15 -8.31 -6.71
N ARG A 252 12.05 -8.21 -5.95
CA ARG A 252 10.77 -8.83 -6.37
C ARG A 252 10.19 -8.21 -7.65
N PHE A 253 10.67 -7.04 -8.05
CA PHE A 253 10.29 -6.41 -9.31
C PHE A 253 11.36 -6.65 -10.37
N PRO A 254 11.05 -7.32 -11.48
CA PRO A 254 12.02 -7.58 -12.54
C PRO A 254 12.68 -6.34 -13.15
N ASN A 255 11.99 -5.18 -13.09
CA ASN A 255 12.48 -3.90 -13.57
C ASN A 255 11.65 -2.73 -13.02
N GLU A 256 12.14 -1.51 -13.26
CA GLU A 256 11.51 -0.27 -12.81
C GLU A 256 10.10 -0.04 -13.38
N SER A 257 9.80 -0.60 -14.56
CA SER A 257 8.48 -0.49 -15.17
C SER A 257 7.44 -1.32 -14.42
N LYS A 258 7.83 -2.48 -13.88
CA LYS A 258 6.96 -3.30 -13.02
C LYS A 258 6.70 -2.62 -11.68
N LEU A 259 7.72 -1.97 -11.10
CA LEU A 259 7.54 -1.14 -9.90
C LEU A 259 6.58 0.02 -10.17
N ALA A 260 6.73 0.73 -11.30
CA ALA A 260 5.80 1.81 -11.70
C ALA A 260 4.37 1.30 -11.90
N SER A 261 4.19 0.09 -12.45
CA SER A 261 2.88 -0.56 -12.58
C SER A 261 2.28 -0.89 -11.22
N PHE A 262 3.08 -1.40 -10.29
CA PHE A 262 2.65 -1.68 -8.91
C PHE A 262 2.15 -0.41 -8.19
N PHE A 263 2.79 0.74 -8.42
CA PHE A 263 2.31 2.04 -7.94
C PHE A 263 1.10 2.58 -8.75
N GLY A 264 0.73 1.93 -9.86
CA GLY A 264 -0.39 2.33 -10.70
C GLY A 264 -0.20 3.67 -11.41
N ILE A 265 1.06 4.04 -11.69
CA ILE A 265 1.44 5.29 -12.38
C ILE A 265 1.78 5.09 -13.86
N VAL A 266 1.32 4.00 -14.44
CA VAL A 266 1.42 3.70 -15.86
C VAL A 266 0.09 4.01 -16.56
N PRO A 267 0.09 4.32 -17.88
CA PRO A 267 -1.14 4.45 -18.64
C PRO A 267 -1.94 3.14 -18.61
N SER A 268 -3.25 3.23 -18.53
CA SER A 268 -4.11 2.08 -18.79
C SER A 268 -4.09 1.83 -20.32
N ASN A 269 -3.54 0.70 -20.75
CA ASN A 269 -3.57 0.30 -22.14
C ASN A 269 -4.93 -0.33 -22.45
N ARG A 270 -5.61 0.21 -23.43
CA ARG A 270 -6.76 -0.41 -24.09
C ARG A 270 -6.40 -0.59 -25.55
N ASP A 271 -5.53 -1.55 -25.82
CA ASP A 271 -5.12 -1.86 -27.18
C ASP A 271 -6.17 -2.79 -27.81
N TYR A 272 -6.91 -2.27 -28.78
CA TYR A 272 -7.71 -3.06 -29.70
C TYR A 272 -7.00 -3.02 -31.06
N SER A 273 -6.42 -4.14 -31.42
CA SER A 273 -5.76 -4.54 -32.68
C SER A 273 -4.99 -3.47 -33.50
N SER A 274 -5.54 -2.33 -33.85
CA SER A 274 -4.88 -1.30 -34.66
C SER A 274 -4.89 0.12 -34.07
N LEU A 275 -5.54 0.33 -32.91
CA LEU A 275 -5.67 1.62 -32.26
C LEU A 275 -5.05 1.59 -30.86
N ILE A 276 -3.83 2.10 -30.75
CA ILE A 276 -3.16 2.35 -29.46
C ILE A 276 -3.83 3.57 -28.82
N ARG A 277 -4.84 3.36 -27.97
CA ARG A 277 -5.41 4.41 -27.12
C ARG A 277 -4.70 4.41 -25.77
N ARG A 278 -3.75 5.32 -25.60
CA ARG A 278 -3.17 5.60 -24.29
C ARG A 278 -4.26 6.19 -23.39
N GLY A 279 -4.73 5.40 -22.43
CA GLY A 279 -5.74 5.80 -21.46
C GLY A 279 -5.16 6.69 -20.35
N HIS A 280 -6.02 7.08 -19.42
CA HIS A 280 -5.60 7.74 -18.19
C HIS A 280 -4.69 6.80 -17.35
N MET A 281 -4.05 7.37 -16.34
CA MET A 281 -3.26 6.59 -15.36
C MET A 281 -4.10 5.42 -14.81
N SER A 282 -3.53 4.23 -14.74
CA SER A 282 -4.25 3.00 -14.36
C SER A 282 -4.86 3.08 -12.97
N LYS A 283 -4.20 3.79 -12.05
CA LYS A 283 -4.55 3.89 -10.61
C LYS A 283 -4.69 2.52 -9.92
N GLU A 284 -4.13 1.49 -10.52
CA GLU A 284 -4.04 0.17 -9.93
C GLU A 284 -3.02 0.18 -8.79
N GLY A 285 -3.22 -0.65 -7.75
CA GLY A 285 -2.37 -0.65 -6.57
C GLY A 285 -2.79 0.38 -5.50
N ALA A 286 -2.03 0.42 -4.42
CA ALA A 286 -2.37 1.17 -3.21
C ALA A 286 -2.40 2.70 -3.44
N SER A 287 -3.51 3.33 -3.07
CA SER A 287 -3.67 4.79 -3.17
C SER A 287 -2.68 5.54 -2.28
N THR A 288 -2.38 5.01 -1.10
CA THR A 288 -1.41 5.59 -0.16
C THR A 288 0.02 5.57 -0.73
N ALA A 289 0.43 4.49 -1.42
CA ALA A 289 1.73 4.45 -2.10
C ALA A 289 1.84 5.54 -3.19
N ARG A 290 0.79 5.72 -3.99
CA ARG A 290 0.75 6.80 -4.99
C ARG A 290 0.76 8.19 -4.36
N TRP A 291 0.03 8.37 -3.26
CA TRP A 291 0.04 9.61 -2.50
C TRP A 291 1.46 9.92 -1.99
N ALA A 292 2.13 8.96 -1.37
CA ALA A 292 3.51 9.13 -0.89
C ALA A 292 4.46 9.55 -2.01
N LEU A 293 4.39 8.88 -3.16
CA LEU A 293 5.21 9.22 -4.31
C LEU A 293 4.85 10.61 -4.90
N SER A 294 3.57 10.98 -4.88
CA SER A 294 3.13 12.32 -5.28
C SER A 294 3.69 13.41 -4.36
N MET A 295 3.61 13.20 -3.05
CA MET A 295 4.19 14.12 -2.05
C MET A 295 5.71 14.21 -2.19
N ALA A 296 6.38 13.08 -2.41
CA ALA A 296 7.82 13.07 -2.68
C ALA A 296 8.18 13.92 -3.92
N VAL A 297 7.40 13.86 -5.00
CA VAL A 297 7.61 14.72 -6.17
C VAL A 297 7.43 16.20 -5.81
N ASP A 298 6.42 16.55 -5.00
CA ASP A 298 6.16 17.93 -4.63
C ASP A 298 7.30 18.55 -3.81
N THR A 299 7.93 17.77 -2.94
CA THR A 299 9.07 18.21 -2.13
C THR A 299 10.38 18.17 -2.91
N VAL A 300 10.64 17.09 -3.65
CA VAL A 300 11.89 16.89 -4.40
C VAL A 300 12.04 17.90 -5.54
N LYS A 301 10.97 18.23 -6.28
CA LYS A 301 11.05 19.24 -7.37
C LYS A 301 11.45 20.63 -6.89
N ILE A 302 11.21 20.96 -5.62
CA ILE A 302 11.59 22.25 -5.03
C ILE A 302 13.03 22.21 -4.53
N ARG A 303 13.48 21.07 -4.01
CA ARG A 303 14.77 20.93 -3.32
C ARG A 303 15.87 20.30 -4.16
N ASN A 304 15.55 19.82 -5.38
CA ASN A 304 16.48 19.14 -6.25
C ASN A 304 16.45 19.76 -7.66
N LYS A 305 17.49 20.54 -8.01
CA LYS A 305 17.60 21.24 -9.29
C LYS A 305 17.41 20.35 -10.51
N PRO A 306 18.06 19.17 -10.65
CA PRO A 306 17.84 18.28 -11.81
C PRO A 306 16.39 17.80 -11.97
N ILE A 307 15.66 17.58 -10.87
CA ILE A 307 14.24 17.20 -10.95
C ILE A 307 13.38 18.42 -11.29
N MET A 308 13.69 19.59 -10.76
CA MET A 308 13.00 20.83 -11.10
C MET A 308 13.14 21.14 -12.60
N GLU A 309 14.36 21.04 -13.15
CA GLU A 309 14.62 21.27 -14.57
C GLU A 309 13.85 20.26 -15.44
N TYR A 310 13.87 18.99 -15.07
CA TYR A 310 13.07 17.96 -15.73
C TYR A 310 11.58 18.28 -15.69
N TYR A 311 11.04 18.68 -14.50
CA TYR A 311 9.65 19.03 -14.34
C TYR A 311 9.26 20.20 -15.25
N ASN A 312 10.05 21.29 -15.28
CA ASN A 312 9.80 22.46 -16.08
C ASN A 312 9.82 22.13 -17.58
N HIS A 313 10.83 21.41 -18.04
CA HIS A 313 10.90 20.95 -19.44
C HIS A 313 9.69 20.09 -19.85
N GLN A 314 9.25 19.16 -18.97
CA GLN A 314 8.06 18.37 -19.25
C GLN A 314 6.78 19.23 -19.23
N LYS A 315 6.71 20.24 -18.39
CA LYS A 315 5.56 21.15 -18.31
C LYS A 315 5.42 21.98 -19.59
N GLU A 316 6.52 22.49 -20.11
CA GLU A 316 6.57 23.20 -21.42
C GLU A 316 6.14 22.26 -22.56
N ARG A 317 6.69 21.04 -22.61
CA ARG A 317 6.40 20.05 -23.65
C ARG A 317 4.94 19.57 -23.65
N THR A 318 4.33 19.40 -22.48
CA THR A 318 3.00 18.78 -22.34
C THR A 318 1.86 19.79 -22.22
N GLY A 319 2.13 21.03 -21.83
CA GLY A 319 1.12 22.03 -21.50
C GLY A 319 0.26 21.67 -20.26
N SER A 320 0.55 20.55 -19.57
CA SER A 320 -0.30 20.01 -18.52
C SER A 320 0.47 19.73 -17.23
N GLY A 321 0.18 20.47 -16.16
CA GLY A 321 0.78 20.23 -14.84
C GLY A 321 0.47 18.85 -14.27
N LYS A 322 -0.74 18.33 -14.50
CA LYS A 322 -1.13 16.99 -14.02
C LYS A 322 -0.34 15.88 -14.73
N LEU A 323 -0.19 15.96 -16.06
CA LEU A 323 0.59 14.99 -16.81
C LEU A 323 2.07 15.07 -16.44
N THR A 324 2.62 16.28 -16.35
CA THR A 324 3.99 16.54 -15.91
C THR A 324 4.28 15.93 -14.55
N HIS A 325 3.37 16.08 -13.61
CA HIS A 325 3.51 15.49 -12.27
C HIS A 325 3.63 13.95 -12.34
N VAL A 326 2.76 13.29 -13.09
CA VAL A 326 2.82 11.82 -13.29
C VAL A 326 4.12 11.40 -13.99
N LEU A 327 4.59 12.15 -15.00
CA LEU A 327 5.87 11.87 -15.64
C LEU A 327 7.04 11.99 -14.66
N THR A 328 6.97 12.97 -13.75
CA THR A 328 7.99 13.15 -12.70
C THR A 328 7.93 12.03 -11.65
N MET A 329 6.72 11.58 -11.26
CA MET A 329 6.55 10.38 -10.43
C MET A 329 7.23 9.16 -11.07
N ARG A 330 7.04 8.95 -12.38
CA ARG A 330 7.69 7.84 -13.11
C ARG A 330 9.20 7.99 -13.16
N LYS A 331 9.72 9.20 -13.31
CA LYS A 331 11.16 9.45 -13.25
C LYS A 331 11.70 9.16 -11.85
N LEU A 332 11.05 9.65 -10.81
CA LEU A 332 11.47 9.46 -9.43
C LEU A 332 11.45 7.98 -9.03
N ILE A 333 10.39 7.23 -9.34
CA ILE A 333 10.31 5.80 -9.00
C ILE A 333 11.38 4.95 -9.72
N ARG A 334 11.76 5.32 -10.97
CA ARG A 334 12.88 4.70 -11.68
C ARG A 334 14.20 4.93 -10.92
N MET A 335 14.42 6.14 -10.44
CA MET A 335 15.64 6.48 -9.69
C MET A 335 15.65 5.75 -8.33
N ILE A 336 14.52 5.69 -7.63
CA ILE A 336 14.35 4.92 -6.40
C ILE A 336 14.65 3.43 -6.64
N TYR A 337 14.09 2.84 -7.71
CA TYR A 337 14.40 1.45 -8.08
C TYR A 337 15.90 1.24 -8.26
N TYR A 338 16.59 2.11 -9.00
CA TYR A 338 18.02 2.02 -9.21
C TYR A 338 18.82 2.16 -7.90
N MET A 339 18.44 3.09 -7.03
CA MET A 339 19.12 3.32 -5.74
C MET A 339 19.01 2.07 -4.85
N LEU A 340 17.81 1.54 -4.68
CA LEU A 340 17.57 0.37 -3.83
C LEU A 340 18.22 -0.90 -4.41
N SER A 341 18.12 -1.13 -5.73
CA SER A 341 18.71 -2.31 -6.37
C SER A 341 20.26 -2.34 -6.34
N ASN A 342 20.89 -1.17 -6.40
CA ASN A 342 22.36 -1.06 -6.44
C ASN A 342 22.97 -0.59 -5.11
N ARG A 343 22.15 -0.36 -4.09
CA ARG A 343 22.60 0.19 -2.80
C ARG A 343 23.40 1.49 -2.94
N LYS A 344 22.99 2.37 -3.85
CA LYS A 344 23.68 3.63 -4.11
C LYS A 344 22.86 4.82 -3.66
N PRO A 345 23.45 5.81 -2.96
CA PRO A 345 22.78 7.02 -2.56
C PRO A 345 22.36 7.86 -3.79
N TRP A 346 21.56 8.86 -3.56
CA TRP A 346 21.14 9.79 -4.59
C TRP A 346 22.35 10.44 -5.28
N LYS A 347 22.38 10.42 -6.61
CA LYS A 347 23.52 10.94 -7.40
C LYS A 347 23.87 12.41 -7.09
N TYR A 348 22.90 13.20 -6.74
CA TYR A 348 23.04 14.63 -6.40
C TYR A 348 22.71 14.85 -4.92
N GLU A 349 23.23 13.98 -4.07
CA GLU A 349 23.07 14.04 -2.63
C GLU A 349 23.68 15.33 -2.08
N ASN A 350 22.97 15.93 -1.12
CA ASN A 350 23.55 16.95 -0.25
C ASN A 350 23.91 16.27 1.07
N ILE A 351 25.17 15.90 1.22
CA ILE A 351 25.69 15.12 2.35
C ILE A 351 25.34 15.80 3.68
N ALA A 352 25.59 17.10 3.83
CA ALA A 352 25.30 17.82 5.07
C ALA A 352 23.79 17.81 5.41
N LEU A 353 22.91 17.87 4.38
CA LEU A 353 21.48 17.75 4.61
C LEU A 353 21.09 16.31 5.00
N THR A 354 21.71 15.30 4.42
CA THR A 354 21.46 13.90 4.77
C THR A 354 21.91 13.60 6.19
N GLU A 355 23.13 14.01 6.56
CA GLU A 355 23.68 13.87 7.92
C GLU A 355 22.76 14.51 8.95
N ARG A 356 22.29 15.73 8.69
CA ARG A 356 21.32 16.40 9.56
C ARG A 356 20.02 15.60 9.71
N LYS A 357 19.44 15.10 8.60
CA LYS A 357 18.21 14.29 8.68
C LYS A 357 18.40 12.99 9.47
N VAL A 358 19.58 12.37 9.35
CA VAL A 358 19.92 11.16 10.10
C VAL A 358 20.12 11.50 11.58
N SER A 359 20.83 12.59 11.89
CA SER A 359 20.96 13.08 13.27
C SER A 359 19.59 13.39 13.88
N ASP A 360 18.73 14.17 13.17
CA ASP A 360 17.35 14.48 13.62
C ASP A 360 16.49 13.20 13.80
N LEU A 361 16.86 12.08 13.19
CA LEU A 361 16.22 10.79 13.37
C LEU A 361 16.78 10.03 14.59
N GLU A 362 18.04 10.27 14.96
CA GLU A 362 18.77 9.61 16.07
C GLU A 362 18.62 10.34 17.41
N ASP A 363 18.36 11.66 17.37
CA ASP A 363 18.33 12.58 18.52
C ASP A 363 16.97 12.59 19.26
N ASP A 364 16.42 11.43 19.65
CA ASP A 364 15.25 11.35 20.57
C ASP A 364 15.50 10.39 21.73
#